data_9c40fe7215edb446552b0d36c31f7b59
#
_entry.id   9c40fe7215edb446552b0d36c31f7b59
#
_cell.length_a   1.000
_cell.length_b   1.000
_cell.length_c   1.000
_cell.angle_alpha   90.00
_cell.angle_beta   90.00
_cell.angle_gamma   90.00
#
_symmetry.space_group_name_H-M   'P 1'
#
loop_
_entity.id
_entity.type
_entity.pdbx_description
1 polymer ?
#
loop_
_entity_poly.entity_id
_entity_poly.type
_entity_poly.pdbx_seq_one_letter_code
_entity_poly.pdbx_strand_id
1 'polypeptide(L)'
;MKNILKRKIGIAGCGTMGLPMLKVLLKNKLSATGYDIRPKEDFKSIKNNFVESKISFFEQNEVIISLVRDINETIEICEGKNGLFYFKKPKFLIISSTLSPLFIKSLKKKSPKNITMIDAPMSGAPM
;
A
#
# COMPACT_ATOMS: atom_id res chain seq x y z
N MET A 1 23.17 -8.35 -6.17
CA MET A 1 21.99 -8.02 -5.36
C MET A 1 21.03 -7.16 -6.16
N LYS A 2 19.77 -7.51 -6.13
CA LYS A 2 18.77 -6.75 -6.86
C LYS A 2 18.54 -5.40 -6.19
N ASN A 3 18.67 -4.33 -6.95
CA ASN A 3 18.44 -2.99 -6.42
C ASN A 3 16.97 -2.79 -6.08
N ILE A 4 16.68 -2.42 -4.82
CA ILE A 4 15.30 -2.19 -4.37
C ILE A 4 14.63 -1.06 -5.14
N LEU A 5 15.39 -0.10 -5.66
CA LEU A 5 14.85 1.01 -6.46
C LEU A 5 14.22 0.56 -7.78
N LYS A 6 14.51 -0.67 -8.21
CA LYS A 6 13.90 -1.25 -9.41
C LYS A 6 12.61 -1.99 -9.11
N ARG A 7 12.25 -2.17 -7.85
CA ARG A 7 11.01 -2.83 -7.47
C ARG A 7 9.83 -1.90 -7.71
N LYS A 8 8.72 -2.49 -8.08
CA LYS A 8 7.49 -1.72 -8.27
C LYS A 8 6.81 -1.51 -6.92
N ILE A 9 6.50 -0.27 -6.63
CA ILE A 9 5.95 0.16 -5.35
C ILE A 9 4.51 0.62 -5.54
N GLY A 10 3.62 0.13 -4.69
CA GLY A 10 2.23 0.55 -4.69
C GLY A 10 1.88 1.26 -3.39
N ILE A 11 1.21 2.39 -3.49
CA ILE A 11 0.66 3.11 -2.35
C ILE A 11 -0.82 2.80 -2.27
N ALA A 12 -1.24 2.07 -1.23
CA ALA A 12 -2.64 1.79 -0.97
C ALA A 12 -3.16 2.83 0.02
N GLY A 13 -4.10 3.65 -0.42
CA GLY A 13 -4.59 4.78 0.34
C GLY A 13 -3.91 6.08 -0.07
N CYS A 14 -4.52 6.78 -1.01
CA CYS A 14 -3.96 8.02 -1.59
C CYS A 14 -4.64 9.26 -1.01
N GLY A 15 -4.77 9.30 0.31
CA GLY A 15 -5.31 10.46 1.01
C GLY A 15 -4.24 11.46 1.41
N THR A 16 -4.42 12.08 2.58
CA THR A 16 -3.56 13.16 3.07
C THR A 16 -2.08 12.78 3.12
N MET A 17 -1.77 11.52 3.47
CA MET A 17 -0.39 11.05 3.58
C MET A 17 0.06 10.31 2.32
N GLY A 18 -0.82 9.48 1.75
CA GLY A 18 -0.45 8.60 0.66
C GLY A 18 -0.20 9.32 -0.66
N LEU A 19 -1.06 10.27 -1.01
CA LEU A 19 -0.90 11.00 -2.26
C LEU A 19 0.40 11.80 -2.32
N PRO A 20 0.77 12.58 -1.27
CA PRO A 20 2.08 13.24 -1.27
C PRO A 20 3.25 12.27 -1.37
N MET A 21 3.16 11.12 -0.69
CA MET A 21 4.22 10.10 -0.75
C MET A 21 4.37 9.58 -2.18
N LEU A 22 3.27 9.26 -2.84
CA LEU A 22 3.31 8.80 -4.22
C LEU A 22 3.96 9.84 -5.13
N LYS A 23 3.60 11.11 -4.96
CA LYS A 23 4.18 12.18 -5.76
C LYS A 23 5.68 12.32 -5.56
N VAL A 24 6.16 12.15 -4.34
CA VAL A 24 7.60 12.18 -4.04
C VAL A 24 8.31 11.02 -4.72
N LEU A 25 7.75 9.81 -4.66
CA LEU A 25 8.34 8.65 -5.31
C LEU A 25 8.44 8.87 -6.82
N LEU A 26 7.38 9.38 -7.43
CA LEU A 26 7.36 9.66 -8.88
C LEU A 26 8.35 10.75 -9.26
N LYS A 27 8.46 11.79 -8.44
CA LYS A 27 9.42 12.88 -8.68
C LYS A 27 10.86 12.35 -8.68
N ASN A 28 11.12 11.33 -7.88
CA ASN A 28 12.44 10.70 -7.79
C ASN A 28 12.61 9.53 -8.78
N LYS A 29 11.72 9.44 -9.75
CA LYS A 29 11.78 8.47 -10.86
C LYS A 29 11.70 7.02 -10.41
N LEU A 30 11.04 6.76 -9.29
CA LEU A 30 10.77 5.41 -8.85
C LEU A 30 9.52 4.87 -9.54
N SER A 31 9.46 3.56 -9.74
CA SER A 31 8.29 2.91 -10.32
C SER A 31 7.22 2.78 -9.25
N ALA A 32 6.23 3.66 -9.27
CA ALA A 32 5.21 3.71 -8.24
C ALA A 32 3.82 3.94 -8.82
N THR A 33 2.83 3.29 -8.21
CA THR A 33 1.42 3.47 -8.54
C THR A 33 0.61 3.62 -7.27
N GLY A 34 -0.57 4.20 -7.40
CA GLY A 34 -1.49 4.40 -6.27
C GLY A 34 -2.80 3.69 -6.49
N TYR A 35 -3.44 3.31 -5.39
CA TYR A 35 -4.78 2.74 -5.36
C TYR A 35 -5.57 3.36 -4.22
N ASP A 36 -6.84 3.62 -4.46
CA ASP A 36 -7.76 4.11 -3.44
C ASP A 36 -9.16 3.59 -3.75
N ILE A 37 -10.02 3.53 -2.74
CA ILE A 37 -11.41 3.13 -2.95
C ILE A 37 -12.23 4.22 -3.64
N ARG A 38 -11.75 5.48 -3.59
CA ARG A 38 -12.39 6.57 -4.28
C ARG A 38 -12.15 6.48 -5.78
N PRO A 39 -13.03 7.08 -6.61
CA PRO A 39 -12.91 6.97 -8.06
C PRO A 39 -11.69 7.71 -8.60
N LYS A 40 -11.23 7.27 -9.76
CA LYS A 40 -10.04 7.86 -10.41
C LYS A 40 -10.18 9.35 -10.69
N GLU A 41 -11.40 9.84 -10.82
CA GLU A 41 -11.67 11.26 -11.05
C GLU A 41 -11.13 12.14 -9.92
N ASP A 42 -11.00 11.59 -8.73
CA ASP A 42 -10.45 12.31 -7.57
C ASP A 42 -8.93 12.40 -7.61
N PHE A 43 -8.28 11.71 -8.56
CA PHE A 43 -6.82 11.58 -8.60
C PHE A 43 -6.24 12.04 -9.95
N LYS A 44 -6.77 13.12 -10.50
CA LYS A 44 -6.35 13.61 -11.82
C LYS A 44 -4.87 13.97 -11.88
N SER A 45 -4.30 14.43 -10.77
CA SER A 45 -2.89 14.83 -10.75
C SER A 45 -1.93 13.64 -10.91
N ILE A 46 -2.44 12.41 -10.67
CA ILE A 46 -1.64 11.20 -10.80
C ILE A 46 -2.31 10.18 -11.72
N LYS A 47 -3.15 10.65 -12.65
CA LYS A 47 -4.00 9.75 -13.46
C LYS A 47 -3.23 8.63 -14.16
N ASN A 48 -2.01 8.89 -14.60
CA ASN A 48 -1.19 7.90 -15.30
C ASN A 48 -0.57 6.87 -14.35
N ASN A 49 -0.61 7.13 -13.05
CA ASN A 49 -0.03 6.27 -12.03
C ASN A 49 -1.08 5.79 -11.02
N PHE A 50 -2.35 6.04 -11.30
CA PHE A 50 -3.45 5.56 -10.47
C PHE A 50 -4.03 4.29 -11.08
N VAL A 51 -4.15 3.23 -10.28
CA VAL A 51 -4.67 1.93 -10.71
C VAL A 51 -6.03 1.71 -10.03
N GLU A 52 -7.08 1.70 -10.82
CA GLU A 52 -8.44 1.51 -10.31
C GLU A 52 -8.72 0.09 -9.82
N SER A 53 -8.21 -0.88 -10.54
CA SER A 53 -8.45 -2.29 -10.21
C SER A 53 -7.57 -2.74 -9.06
N LYS A 54 -8.19 -3.18 -7.98
CA LYS A 54 -7.49 -3.71 -6.81
C LYS A 54 -6.61 -4.91 -7.19
N ILE A 55 -7.13 -5.81 -8.02
CA ILE A 55 -6.39 -6.98 -8.49
C ILE A 55 -5.15 -6.53 -9.27
N SER A 56 -5.34 -5.65 -10.24
CA SER A 56 -4.24 -5.17 -11.06
C SER A 56 -3.18 -4.44 -10.23
N PHE A 57 -3.63 -3.65 -9.24
CA PHE A 57 -2.74 -2.95 -8.35
C PHE A 57 -1.82 -3.91 -7.59
N PHE A 58 -2.39 -4.96 -7.00
CA PHE A 58 -1.57 -5.94 -6.27
C PHE A 58 -0.72 -6.79 -7.19
N GLU A 59 -1.24 -7.16 -8.37
CA GLU A 59 -0.46 -7.97 -9.31
C GLU A 59 0.82 -7.26 -9.75
N GLN A 60 0.74 -5.98 -10.03
CA GLN A 60 1.87 -5.26 -10.61
C GLN A 60 2.89 -4.73 -9.61
N ASN A 61 2.58 -4.74 -8.31
CA ASN A 61 3.46 -4.17 -7.30
C ASN A 61 4.07 -5.23 -6.39
N GLU A 62 5.37 -5.13 -6.14
CA GLU A 62 6.10 -6.02 -5.22
C GLU A 62 6.08 -5.50 -3.79
N VAL A 63 6.12 -4.18 -3.63
CA VAL A 63 6.12 -3.51 -2.33
C VAL A 63 4.84 -2.71 -2.22
N ILE A 64 4.03 -3.05 -1.24
CA ILE A 64 2.79 -2.34 -0.97
C ILE A 64 2.96 -1.54 0.32
N ILE A 65 2.78 -0.23 0.22
CA ILE A 65 2.79 0.65 1.39
C ILE A 65 1.33 1.00 1.68
N SER A 66 0.84 0.56 2.83
CA SER A 66 -0.54 0.81 3.24
C SER A 66 -0.62 2.07 4.08
N LEU A 67 -1.37 3.03 3.59
CA LEU A 67 -1.63 4.32 4.26
C LEU A 67 -3.13 4.59 4.35
N VAL A 68 -3.92 3.52 4.43
CA VAL A 68 -5.36 3.66 4.65
C VAL A 68 -5.63 4.14 6.08
N ARG A 69 -6.84 4.64 6.32
CA ARG A 69 -7.11 5.41 7.54
C ARG A 69 -7.19 4.60 8.83
N ASP A 70 -7.71 3.38 8.78
CA ASP A 70 -8.05 2.65 9.99
C ASP A 70 -7.95 1.14 9.84
N ILE A 71 -8.29 0.43 10.92
CA ILE A 71 -8.25 -1.03 10.98
C ILE A 71 -9.16 -1.65 9.92
N ASN A 72 -10.37 -1.13 9.74
CA ASN A 72 -11.31 -1.71 8.80
C ASN A 72 -10.81 -1.61 7.36
N GLU A 73 -10.24 -0.48 7.00
CA GLU A 73 -9.65 -0.30 5.68
C GLU A 73 -8.42 -1.19 5.48
N THR A 74 -7.63 -1.40 6.52
CA THR A 74 -6.48 -2.30 6.47
C THR A 74 -6.93 -3.75 6.26
N ILE A 75 -7.96 -4.17 6.96
CA ILE A 75 -8.55 -5.51 6.78
C ILE A 75 -9.02 -5.67 5.33
N GLU A 76 -9.68 -4.67 4.78
CA GLU A 76 -10.14 -4.70 3.40
C GLU A 76 -9.00 -4.87 2.40
N ILE A 77 -7.90 -4.16 2.60
CA ILE A 77 -6.72 -4.23 1.75
C ILE A 77 -6.08 -5.64 1.82
N CYS A 78 -5.99 -6.19 3.01
CA CYS A 78 -5.28 -7.46 3.22
C CYS A 78 -6.15 -8.69 3.03
N GLU A 79 -7.33 -8.71 3.62
CA GLU A 79 -8.19 -9.89 3.73
C GLU A 79 -9.51 -9.75 2.97
N GLY A 80 -9.89 -8.57 2.54
CA GLY A 80 -11.13 -8.34 1.82
C GLY A 80 -11.11 -8.99 0.44
N LYS A 81 -12.20 -8.82 -0.30
CA LYS A 81 -12.30 -9.37 -1.65
C LYS A 81 -11.13 -8.85 -2.50
N ASN A 82 -10.43 -9.77 -3.16
CA ASN A 82 -9.25 -9.47 -3.97
C ASN A 82 -8.11 -8.85 -3.16
N GLY A 83 -8.06 -9.15 -1.86
CA GLY A 83 -7.06 -8.60 -0.96
C GLY A 83 -5.67 -9.17 -1.19
N LEU A 84 -4.68 -8.48 -0.64
CA LEU A 84 -3.27 -8.82 -0.82
C LEU A 84 -2.95 -10.25 -0.40
N PHE A 85 -3.57 -10.75 0.67
CA PHE A 85 -3.26 -12.07 1.22
C PHE A 85 -3.65 -13.23 0.29
N TYR A 86 -4.44 -12.96 -0.74
CA TYR A 86 -4.81 -13.99 -1.71
C TYR A 86 -3.83 -14.13 -2.87
N PHE A 87 -2.82 -13.26 -2.95
CA PHE A 87 -1.82 -13.31 -3.99
C PHE A 87 -0.67 -14.23 -3.59
N LYS A 88 -0.15 -15.00 -4.55
CA LYS A 88 0.82 -16.06 -4.25
C LYS A 88 2.28 -15.64 -4.40
N LYS A 89 2.55 -14.59 -5.14
CA LYS A 89 3.92 -14.13 -5.34
C LYS A 89 4.47 -13.46 -4.09
N PRO A 90 5.79 -13.54 -3.85
CA PRO A 90 6.39 -12.84 -2.71
C PRO A 90 6.16 -11.34 -2.79
N LYS A 91 5.73 -10.76 -1.69
CA LYS A 91 5.47 -9.32 -1.60
C LYS A 91 5.88 -8.79 -0.23
N PHE A 92 6.19 -7.50 -0.20
CA PHE A 92 6.39 -6.78 1.05
C PHE A 92 5.17 -5.92 1.32
N LEU A 93 4.69 -5.98 2.55
CA LEU A 93 3.60 -5.12 3.00
C LEU A 93 4.13 -4.23 4.13
N ILE A 94 4.20 -2.94 3.86
CA ILE A 94 4.65 -1.96 4.85
C ILE A 94 3.40 -1.25 5.37
N ILE A 95 3.11 -1.44 6.66
CA ILE A 95 1.98 -0.78 7.31
C ILE A 95 2.48 0.55 7.86
N SER A 96 2.13 1.64 7.21
CA SER A 96 2.56 2.97 7.63
C SER A 96 1.46 3.77 8.32
N SER A 97 0.25 3.24 8.38
CA SER A 97 -0.81 3.80 9.20
C SER A 97 -0.50 3.56 10.68
N THR A 98 -0.91 4.48 11.55
CA THR A 98 -0.78 4.29 12.98
C THR A 98 -1.96 3.47 13.48
N LEU A 99 -1.70 2.21 13.81
CA LEU A 99 -2.73 1.26 14.21
C LEU A 99 -2.36 0.60 15.55
N SER A 100 -3.34 0.01 16.20
CA SER A 100 -3.13 -0.71 17.45
C SER A 100 -2.07 -1.80 17.29
N PRO A 101 -1.08 -1.89 18.19
CA PRO A 101 -0.08 -2.96 18.14
C PRO A 101 -0.70 -4.36 18.23
N LEU A 102 -1.78 -4.52 18.99
CA LEU A 102 -2.47 -5.80 19.07
C LEU A 102 -3.09 -6.20 17.74
N PHE A 103 -3.65 -5.22 17.02
CA PHE A 103 -4.20 -5.48 15.70
C PHE A 103 -3.09 -5.91 14.73
N ILE A 104 -1.97 -5.19 14.71
CA ILE A 104 -0.84 -5.51 13.83
C ILE A 104 -0.33 -6.92 14.12
N LYS A 105 -0.21 -7.28 15.39
CA LYS A 105 0.23 -8.61 15.78
C LYS A 105 -0.74 -9.69 15.28
N SER A 106 -2.04 -9.44 15.42
CA SER A 106 -3.08 -10.34 14.92
C SER A 106 -3.04 -10.48 13.40
N LEU A 107 -2.89 -9.36 12.70
CA LEU A 107 -2.80 -9.35 11.24
C LEU A 107 -1.59 -10.14 10.75
N LYS A 108 -0.46 -9.97 11.43
CA LYS A 108 0.77 -10.69 11.11
C LYS A 108 0.61 -12.19 11.20
N LYS A 109 -0.13 -12.66 12.21
CA LYS A 109 -0.41 -14.10 12.38
C LYS A 109 -1.26 -14.66 11.24
N LYS A 110 -2.16 -13.85 10.67
CA LYS A 110 -3.01 -14.27 9.55
C LYS A 110 -2.32 -14.16 8.21
N SER A 111 -1.23 -13.43 8.15
CA SER A 111 -0.50 -13.17 6.91
C SER A 111 0.09 -14.46 6.35
N PRO A 112 -0.07 -14.74 5.06
CA PRO A 112 0.55 -15.91 4.44
C PRO A 112 2.07 -15.75 4.37
N LYS A 113 2.77 -16.88 4.21
CA LYS A 113 4.24 -16.91 4.26
C LYS A 113 4.91 -16.09 3.15
N ASN A 114 4.23 -15.91 2.03
CA ASN A 114 4.80 -15.14 0.92
C ASN A 114 4.76 -13.63 1.15
N ILE A 115 4.09 -13.17 2.20
CA ILE A 115 4.02 -11.75 2.55
C ILE A 115 4.99 -11.46 3.69
N THR A 116 5.93 -10.55 3.44
CA THR A 116 6.79 -10.02 4.50
C THR A 116 6.17 -8.71 4.99
N MET A 117 5.70 -8.73 6.23
CA MET A 117 5.02 -7.57 6.82
C MET A 117 5.97 -6.75 7.68
N ILE A 118 5.98 -5.46 7.44
CA ILE A 118 6.80 -4.50 8.19
C ILE A 118 5.87 -3.45 8.78
N ASP A 119 5.93 -3.27 10.10
CA ASP A 119 5.18 -2.22 10.78
C ASP A 119 6.07 -0.98 10.89
N ALA A 120 5.74 0.04 10.12
CA ALA A 120 6.54 1.26 10.05
C ALA A 120 5.63 2.48 10.10
N PRO A 121 4.96 2.72 11.24
CA PRO A 121 4.03 3.82 11.34
C PRO A 121 4.73 5.16 11.13
N MET A 122 4.06 6.06 10.44
CA MET A 122 4.60 7.41 10.24
C MET A 122 4.41 8.20 11.52
N SER A 123 5.49 8.79 12.00
CA SER A 123 5.46 9.63 13.20
C SER A 123 5.11 11.07 12.83
N GLY A 124 4.45 11.73 13.75
CA GLY A 124 4.07 13.12 13.56
C GLY A 124 2.81 13.26 12.72
N ALA A 125 1.82 13.97 13.28
CA ALA A 125 0.63 14.30 12.51
C ALA A 125 0.98 15.31 11.41
N PRO A 126 0.27 15.25 10.27
CA PRO A 126 0.40 16.35 9.29
C PRO A 126 -0.02 17.64 9.96
N MET A 127 0.77 18.62 9.81
CA MET A 127 0.49 19.92 10.42
C MET A 127 -0.30 20.77 9.47
#